data_22a088fc72431450516537922704f5ea
#
_entry.id   22a088fc72431450516537922704f5ea
#
_cell.length_a   1.000
_cell.length_b   1.000
_cell.length_c   1.000
_cell.angle_alpha   90.00
_cell.angle_beta   90.00
_cell.angle_gamma   90.00
#
_symmetry.space_group_name_H-M   'P 1'
#
loop_
_entity.id
_entity.type
_entity.pdbx_description
1 polymer ?
#
loop_
_entity_poly.entity_id
_entity_poly.type
_entity_poly.pdbx_seq_one_letter_code
_entity_poly.pdbx_strand_id
1 'polypeptide(L)'
;MCIRDRPNAYSWVNCDEEGNVSSVDVKNFTGENPTEEYAITGTMFFRDKRVYNKSLVRLFEMNEKVNGEFYVDSLLNAAIDLGYKVKNFEVDHYICWGTPNDLMTYRYWQQFFNNVTWHPYEYGKDYFTN
;
A
#
# COMPACT_ATOMS: atom_id res chain seq x y z
N MET A 1 1.15 -4.31 -14.09
CA MET A 1 -0.16 -3.70 -13.81
C MET A 1 0.07 -2.43 -13.03
N CYS A 2 -0.61 -1.35 -13.36
CA CYS A 2 -0.41 -0.05 -12.74
C CYS A 2 -1.53 0.20 -11.73
N ILE A 3 -1.25 0.92 -10.63
CA ILE A 3 -2.25 1.45 -9.68
C ILE A 3 -3.39 2.16 -10.45
N ARG A 4 -3.04 2.86 -11.52
CA ARG A 4 -3.95 3.56 -12.43
C ARG A 4 -5.05 2.66 -13.01
N ASP A 5 -4.74 1.40 -13.30
CA ASP A 5 -5.67 0.51 -14.05
C ASP A 5 -6.78 -0.06 -13.15
N ARG A 6 -6.54 -0.14 -11.83
CA ARG A 6 -7.48 -0.65 -10.84
C ARG A 6 -7.39 0.11 -9.51
N PRO A 7 -7.80 1.39 -9.46
CA PRO A 7 -7.66 2.22 -8.27
C PRO A 7 -8.39 1.63 -7.05
N ASN A 8 -9.55 1.01 -7.23
CA ASN A 8 -10.31 0.38 -6.14
C ASN A 8 -9.72 -0.96 -5.64
N ALA A 9 -8.62 -1.43 -6.22
CA ALA A 9 -7.88 -2.57 -5.66
C ALA A 9 -6.93 -2.15 -4.53
N TYR A 10 -6.69 -0.85 -4.37
CA TYR A 10 -5.81 -0.26 -3.36
C TYR A 10 -6.61 0.52 -2.33
N SER A 11 -5.98 0.78 -1.17
CA SER A 11 -6.46 1.75 -0.19
C SER A 11 -5.64 3.02 -0.32
N TRP A 12 -6.27 4.17 -0.07
CA TRP A 12 -5.71 5.48 -0.36
C TRP A 12 -5.58 6.33 0.89
N VAL A 13 -4.52 7.09 0.98
CA VAL A 13 -4.18 7.88 2.16
C VAL A 13 -4.49 9.36 1.91
N ASN A 14 -5.35 9.94 2.73
CA ASN A 14 -5.57 11.37 2.76
C ASN A 14 -4.64 12.00 3.80
N CYS A 15 -3.69 12.82 3.38
CA CYS A 15 -2.74 13.47 4.27
C CYS A 15 -2.47 14.92 3.86
N ASP A 16 -1.92 15.69 4.81
CA ASP A 16 -1.44 17.05 4.56
C ASP A 16 -0.03 17.04 3.93
N GLU A 17 0.48 18.25 3.61
CA GLU A 17 1.83 18.43 3.04
C GLU A 17 2.96 17.96 3.99
N GLU A 18 2.69 17.89 5.29
CA GLU A 18 3.63 17.36 6.28
C GLU A 18 3.54 15.83 6.41
N GLY A 19 2.65 15.16 5.67
CA GLY A 19 2.39 13.72 5.72
C GLY A 19 1.59 13.27 6.94
N ASN A 20 0.87 14.16 7.64
CA ASN A 20 -0.05 13.74 8.69
C ASN A 20 -1.31 13.17 8.03
N VAL A 21 -1.63 11.93 8.34
CA VAL A 21 -2.78 11.22 7.77
C VAL A 21 -4.04 11.63 8.51
N SER A 22 -5.05 12.08 7.76
CA SER A 22 -6.38 12.43 8.27
C SER A 22 -7.37 11.28 8.14
N SER A 23 -7.26 10.47 7.09
CA SER A 23 -8.10 9.30 6.85
C SER A 23 -7.48 8.36 5.84
N VAL A 24 -8.03 7.14 5.76
CA VAL A 24 -7.71 6.14 4.75
C VAL A 24 -9.01 5.68 4.08
N ASP A 25 -9.06 5.79 2.76
CA ASP A 25 -10.16 5.29 1.93
C ASP A 25 -9.86 3.84 1.54
N VAL A 26 -10.46 2.89 2.25
CA VAL A 26 -10.16 1.47 2.12
C VAL A 26 -10.86 0.86 0.91
N LYS A 27 -10.08 0.40 -0.08
CA LYS A 27 -10.59 -0.22 -1.31
C LYS A 27 -11.60 0.66 -2.06
N ASN A 28 -11.48 1.96 -1.90
CA ASN A 28 -12.33 2.96 -2.52
C ASN A 28 -11.50 4.16 -2.93
N PHE A 29 -11.44 4.44 -4.22
CA PHE A 29 -10.73 5.60 -4.74
C PHE A 29 -11.71 6.78 -4.85
N THR A 30 -11.44 7.84 -4.11
CA THR A 30 -12.26 9.06 -4.09
C THR A 30 -11.58 10.27 -4.73
N GLY A 31 -10.28 10.14 -5.06
CA GLY A 31 -9.48 11.19 -5.69
C GLY A 31 -9.79 11.40 -7.17
N GLU A 32 -9.15 12.38 -7.78
CA GLU A 32 -9.31 12.70 -9.20
C GLU A 32 -8.32 11.91 -10.08
N ASN A 33 -7.08 11.79 -9.64
CA ASN A 33 -6.00 11.17 -10.42
C ASN A 33 -5.19 10.18 -9.58
N PRO A 34 -5.31 8.85 -9.82
CA PRO A 34 -4.60 7.84 -9.03
C PRO A 34 -3.08 7.92 -9.11
N THR A 35 -2.51 8.73 -9.99
CA THR A 35 -1.05 8.90 -10.10
C THR A 35 -0.50 10.03 -9.24
N GLU A 36 -1.37 10.83 -8.67
CA GLU A 36 -1.04 11.97 -7.81
C GLU A 36 -1.42 11.73 -6.35
N GLU A 37 -2.05 10.59 -6.07
CA GLU A 37 -2.54 10.22 -4.75
C GLU A 37 -1.67 9.12 -4.12
N TYR A 38 -1.65 9.07 -2.79
CA TYR A 38 -0.89 8.07 -2.05
C TYR A 38 -1.68 6.77 -1.86
N ALA A 39 -1.22 5.68 -2.48
CA ALA A 39 -1.77 4.35 -2.29
C ALA A 39 -0.97 3.56 -1.23
N ILE A 40 -1.67 2.79 -0.39
CA ILE A 40 -1.03 1.93 0.61
C ILE A 40 -0.37 0.73 -0.08
N THR A 41 0.92 0.52 0.17
CA THR A 41 1.70 -0.62 -0.35
C THR A 41 1.47 -1.91 0.43
N GLY A 42 0.74 -1.85 1.56
CA GLY A 42 0.46 -3.00 2.45
C GLY A 42 1.42 -3.13 3.62
N THR A 43 2.36 -2.18 3.79
CA THR A 43 3.29 -2.18 4.94
C THR A 43 2.91 -1.09 5.92
N MET A 44 2.75 -1.46 7.19
CA MET A 44 2.40 -0.54 8.27
C MET A 44 3.32 -0.76 9.46
N PHE A 45 3.72 0.31 10.11
CA PHE A 45 4.51 0.30 11.32
C PHE A 45 3.73 0.87 12.49
N PHE A 46 3.67 0.13 13.58
CA PHE A 46 3.13 0.59 14.86
C PHE A 46 4.26 0.72 15.88
N ARG A 47 4.46 1.90 16.42
CA ARG A 47 5.52 2.19 17.39
C ARG A 47 5.45 1.28 18.63
N ASP A 48 4.25 0.88 19.04
CA ASP A 48 3.99 0.07 20.22
C ASP A 48 2.84 -0.90 19.93
N LYS A 49 3.01 -2.17 20.33
CA LYS A 49 1.96 -3.20 20.20
C LYS A 49 0.65 -2.82 20.90
N ARG A 50 0.72 -1.97 21.93
CA ARG A 50 -0.49 -1.48 22.63
C ARG A 50 -1.32 -0.56 21.73
N VAL A 51 -0.68 0.25 20.90
CA VAL A 51 -1.36 1.09 19.89
C VAL A 51 -2.08 0.19 18.91
N TYR A 52 -1.37 -0.79 18.34
CA TYR A 52 -1.96 -1.78 17.44
C TYR A 52 -3.18 -2.49 18.06
N ASN A 53 -3.04 -3.05 19.28
CA ASN A 53 -4.11 -3.78 19.94
C ASN A 53 -5.33 -2.89 20.23
N LYS A 54 -5.11 -1.64 20.68
CA LYS A 54 -6.22 -0.69 20.91
C LYS A 54 -6.93 -0.33 19.62
N SER A 55 -6.18 -0.08 18.54
CA SER A 55 -6.74 0.21 17.21
C SER A 55 -7.54 -0.99 16.69
N LEU A 56 -7.07 -2.22 16.93
CA LEU A 56 -7.77 -3.43 16.54
C LEU A 56 -9.12 -3.59 17.29
N VAL A 57 -9.12 -3.39 18.61
CA VAL A 57 -10.37 -3.41 19.41
C VAL A 57 -11.32 -2.32 18.89
N ARG A 58 -10.81 -1.10 18.69
CA ARG A 58 -11.60 0.01 18.18
C ARG A 58 -12.19 -0.27 16.81
N LEU A 59 -11.43 -0.86 15.89
CA LEU A 59 -11.91 -1.26 14.56
C LEU A 59 -13.12 -2.20 14.66
N PHE A 60 -13.07 -3.18 15.57
CA PHE A 60 -14.20 -4.10 15.77
C PHE A 60 -15.41 -3.41 16.41
N GLU A 61 -15.21 -2.46 17.33
CA GLU A 61 -16.28 -1.65 17.91
C GLU A 61 -16.96 -0.77 16.85
N MET A 62 -16.19 -0.13 15.98
CA MET A 62 -16.70 0.68 14.85
C MET A 62 -17.48 -0.17 13.86
N ASN A 63 -17.17 -1.48 13.79
CA ASN A 63 -17.75 -2.45 12.86
C ASN A 63 -17.69 -2.00 11.38
N GLU A 64 -16.67 -1.22 11.03
CA GLU A 64 -16.45 -0.74 9.67
C GLU A 64 -15.88 -1.85 8.80
N LYS A 65 -16.74 -2.46 8.02
CA LYS A 65 -16.40 -3.49 7.05
C LYS A 65 -16.48 -2.95 5.64
N VAL A 66 -15.51 -3.34 4.82
CA VAL A 66 -15.51 -3.09 3.38
C VAL A 66 -15.76 -4.42 2.68
N ASN A 67 -16.78 -4.49 1.83
CA ASN A 67 -17.24 -5.74 1.19
C ASN A 67 -17.51 -6.90 2.18
N GLY A 68 -17.95 -6.58 3.40
CA GLY A 68 -18.24 -7.58 4.43
C GLY A 68 -17.03 -8.07 5.24
N GLU A 69 -15.84 -7.55 4.96
CA GLU A 69 -14.57 -7.96 5.59
C GLU A 69 -13.92 -6.81 6.35
N PHE A 70 -13.13 -7.14 7.39
CA PHE A 70 -12.22 -6.18 8.03
C PHE A 70 -10.89 -6.16 7.30
N TYR A 71 -10.44 -4.97 6.92
CA TYR A 71 -9.14 -4.75 6.32
C TYR A 71 -8.14 -4.20 7.33
N VAL A 72 -6.88 -4.60 7.19
CA VAL A 72 -5.79 -4.09 8.04
C VAL A 72 -5.62 -2.58 7.83
N ASP A 73 -5.87 -2.08 6.63
CA ASP A 73 -5.81 -0.66 6.28
C ASP A 73 -6.76 0.18 7.13
N SER A 74 -7.92 -0.37 7.52
CA SER A 74 -8.90 0.28 8.42
C SER A 74 -8.38 0.49 9.84
N LEU A 75 -7.31 -0.22 10.27
CA LEU A 75 -6.67 0.04 11.57
C LEU A 75 -6.11 1.45 11.68
N LEU A 76 -5.73 2.06 10.57
CA LEU A 76 -5.22 3.43 10.56
C LEU A 76 -6.34 4.43 10.92
N ASN A 77 -7.55 4.24 10.37
CA ASN A 77 -8.71 5.05 10.73
C ASN A 77 -9.08 4.87 12.21
N ALA A 78 -9.07 3.64 12.72
CA ALA A 78 -9.31 3.35 14.13
C ALA A 78 -8.22 3.98 15.04
N ALA A 79 -6.97 4.00 14.60
CA ALA A 79 -5.89 4.68 15.33
C ALA A 79 -6.11 6.21 15.37
N ILE A 80 -6.52 6.80 14.26
CA ILE A 80 -6.83 8.23 14.15
C ILE A 80 -8.03 8.58 15.07
N ASP A 81 -9.07 7.78 15.05
CA ASP A 81 -10.25 7.96 15.93
C ASP A 81 -9.89 7.90 17.43
N LEU A 82 -8.90 7.10 17.80
CA LEU A 82 -8.34 7.05 19.14
C LEU A 82 -7.41 8.22 19.48
N GLY A 83 -7.21 9.17 18.56
CA GLY A 83 -6.35 10.34 18.73
C GLY A 83 -4.85 10.07 18.52
N TYR A 84 -4.48 8.93 17.96
CA TYR A 84 -3.08 8.68 17.60
C TYR A 84 -2.71 9.42 16.32
N LYS A 85 -1.47 9.95 16.29
CA LYS A 85 -0.92 10.53 15.07
C LYS A 85 -0.46 9.42 14.13
N VAL A 86 -0.97 9.45 12.92
CA VAL A 86 -0.56 8.57 11.82
C VAL A 86 0.22 9.41 10.81
N LYS A 87 1.34 8.89 10.35
CA LYS A 87 2.20 9.54 9.36
C LYS A 87 2.30 8.69 8.10
N ASN A 88 2.21 9.35 6.95
CA ASN A 88 2.57 8.76 5.68
C ASN A 88 4.10 8.64 5.57
N PHE A 89 4.57 7.52 5.03
CA PHE A 89 5.95 7.29 4.66
C PHE A 89 5.99 6.87 3.19
N GLU A 90 6.48 7.74 2.35
CA GLU A 90 6.58 7.48 0.92
C GLU A 90 7.76 6.55 0.63
N VAL A 91 7.55 5.59 -0.27
CA VAL A 91 8.57 4.67 -0.75
C VAL A 91 8.93 5.00 -2.20
N ASP A 92 10.22 4.98 -2.53
CA ASP A 92 10.69 5.32 -3.87
C ASP A 92 10.24 4.31 -4.93
N HIS A 93 10.07 3.05 -4.53
CA HIS A 93 9.76 1.96 -5.45
C HIS A 93 8.73 1.00 -4.86
N TYR A 94 7.78 0.60 -5.68
CA TYR A 94 6.80 -0.43 -5.36
C TYR A 94 6.63 -1.40 -6.54
N ILE A 95 6.82 -2.68 -6.27
CA ILE A 95 6.60 -3.75 -7.24
C ILE A 95 5.47 -4.64 -6.72
N CYS A 96 4.35 -4.63 -7.44
CA CYS A 96 3.19 -5.44 -7.07
C CYS A 96 3.34 -6.90 -7.52
N TRP A 97 3.21 -7.81 -6.57
CA TRP A 97 3.10 -9.25 -6.81
C TRP A 97 1.81 -9.83 -6.24
N GLY A 98 0.80 -9.00 -6.15
CA GLY A 98 -0.49 -9.35 -5.53
C GLY A 98 -1.29 -10.40 -6.29
N THR A 99 -0.96 -10.65 -7.57
CA THR A 99 -1.57 -11.72 -8.37
C THR A 99 -0.52 -12.52 -9.12
N PRO A 100 -0.82 -13.78 -9.51
CA PRO A 100 0.08 -14.57 -10.36
C PRO A 100 0.48 -13.83 -11.66
N ASN A 101 -0.43 -13.07 -12.26
CA ASN A 101 -0.14 -12.28 -13.46
C ASN A 101 0.85 -11.16 -13.20
N ASP A 102 0.79 -10.51 -12.03
CA ASP A 102 1.75 -9.47 -11.66
C ASP A 102 3.16 -10.04 -11.55
N LEU A 103 3.29 -11.21 -10.89
CA LEU A 103 4.56 -11.92 -10.78
C LEU A 103 5.09 -12.38 -12.14
N MET A 104 4.21 -12.89 -13.02
CA MET A 104 4.59 -13.29 -14.39
C MET A 104 5.07 -12.09 -15.21
N THR A 105 4.40 -10.96 -15.12
CA THR A 105 4.80 -9.70 -15.77
C THR A 105 6.16 -9.24 -15.27
N TYR A 106 6.38 -9.27 -13.95
CA TYR A 106 7.67 -8.92 -13.36
C TYR A 106 8.79 -9.84 -13.90
N ARG A 107 8.60 -11.17 -13.89
CA ARG A 107 9.57 -12.15 -14.43
C ARG A 107 9.84 -11.95 -15.93
N TYR A 108 8.83 -11.58 -16.69
CA TYR A 108 9.00 -11.26 -18.11
C TYR A 108 9.97 -10.09 -18.28
N TRP A 109 9.80 -9.00 -17.52
CA TRP A 109 10.68 -7.85 -17.60
C TRP A 109 12.09 -8.14 -17.08
N GLN A 110 12.24 -8.95 -16.02
CA GLN A 110 13.56 -9.42 -15.58
C GLN A 110 14.30 -10.14 -16.71
N GLN A 111 13.64 -11.08 -17.39
CA GLN A 111 14.21 -11.81 -18.50
C GLN A 111 14.52 -10.92 -19.71
N PHE A 112 13.59 -10.01 -20.02
CA PHE A 112 13.80 -9.04 -21.10
C PHE A 112 15.06 -8.22 -20.84
N PHE A 113 15.19 -7.61 -19.68
CA PHE A 113 16.36 -6.79 -19.33
C PHE A 113 17.64 -7.62 -19.16
N ASN A 114 17.56 -8.89 -18.82
CA ASN A 114 18.73 -9.76 -18.81
C ASN A 114 19.27 -10.04 -20.25
N ASN A 115 18.39 -10.05 -21.24
CA ASN A 115 18.74 -10.36 -22.63
C ASN A 115 19.18 -9.14 -23.46
N VAL A 116 19.04 -7.93 -22.97
CA VAL A 116 19.45 -6.69 -23.65
C VAL A 116 20.55 -5.99 -22.86
N THR A 117 21.47 -5.32 -23.56
CA THR A 117 22.70 -4.81 -22.95
C THR A 117 22.82 -3.27 -22.88
N TRP A 118 21.80 -2.56 -23.36
CA TRP A 118 21.80 -1.10 -23.47
C TRP A 118 21.34 -0.38 -22.19
N HIS A 119 21.10 -1.09 -21.10
CA HIS A 119 20.67 -0.57 -19.79
C HIS A 119 21.54 -1.15 -18.65
N PRO A 120 21.55 -0.54 -17.46
CA PRO A 120 22.39 -0.95 -16.33
C PRO A 120 21.86 -2.15 -15.52
N TYR A 121 20.75 -2.78 -15.90
CA TYR A 121 20.19 -3.92 -15.16
C TYR A 121 21.10 -5.14 -15.27
N GLU A 122 21.42 -5.77 -14.14
CA GLU A 122 22.19 -7.01 -14.06
C GLU A 122 21.38 -8.07 -13.30
N TYR A 123 20.95 -9.12 -13.99
CA TYR A 123 20.10 -10.18 -13.44
C TYR A 123 20.69 -10.81 -12.17
N GLY A 124 22.01 -11.07 -12.13
CA GLY A 124 22.68 -11.66 -10.98
C GLY A 124 22.79 -10.76 -9.76
N LYS A 125 22.48 -9.46 -9.89
CA LYS A 125 22.42 -8.48 -8.81
C LYS A 125 20.99 -8.15 -8.39
N ASP A 126 19.99 -8.68 -9.10
CA ASP A 126 18.59 -8.52 -8.71
C ASP A 126 18.31 -9.31 -7.44
N TYR A 127 17.76 -8.64 -6.45
CA TYR A 127 17.49 -9.20 -5.11
C TYR A 127 16.55 -10.41 -5.14
N PHE A 128 15.73 -10.55 -6.19
CA PHE A 128 14.65 -11.52 -6.29
C PHE A 128 14.93 -12.68 -7.27
N THR A 129 16.18 -12.83 -7.72
CA THR A 129 16.57 -13.93 -8.62
C THR A 129 17.12 -15.16 -7.91
N ASN A 130 17.36 -15.06 -6.60
CA ASN A 130 17.90 -16.16 -5.75
C ASN A 130 16.80 -16.87 -4.97
#